data_8f919e19446eb9a75dab9e3e0f9149bc
#
_entry.id   8f919e19446eb9a75dab9e3e0f9149bc
#
_cell.length_a   1.000
_cell.length_b   1.000
_cell.length_c   1.000
_cell.angle_alpha   90.00
_cell.angle_beta   90.00
_cell.angle_gamma   90.00
#
_symmetry.space_group_name_H-M   'P 1'
#
loop_
_entity.id
_entity.type
_entity.pdbx_description
1 polymer ?
#
loop_
_entity_poly.entity_id
_entity_poly.type
_entity_poly.pdbx_seq_one_letter_code
_entity_poly.pdbx_strand_id
1 'polypeptide(L)'
;MKAKIEVVANLTVVLLALVVGSIFVKDRFFNPRLQVNEVKAGDRLAHLDGLDWGAHDRTLILVLRKGCHFCEDSVPFYQRLVATQREDGSTAALIAVFPDSEDAAKEVIRSQGLEIRALPGVSLEGLKVSGTPTLLLVDKSGTVLNAWIGVLSPRQELEVMKAVACRSGGCGGPALRNFR
;
A
#
# COMPACT_ATOMS: atom_id res chain seq x y z
N MET A 1 -59.99 -16.72 -7.05
CA MET A 1 -59.16 -15.63 -6.59
C MET A 1 -57.76 -16.10 -6.11
N LYS A 2 -57.65 -17.21 -5.37
CA LYS A 2 -56.34 -17.74 -4.86
C LYS A 2 -55.31 -18.02 -5.95
N ALA A 3 -55.70 -18.71 -7.04
CA ALA A 3 -54.76 -19.02 -8.14
C ALA A 3 -54.12 -17.80 -8.85
N LYS A 4 -54.87 -16.70 -8.95
CA LYS A 4 -54.34 -15.45 -9.55
C LYS A 4 -53.30 -14.76 -8.61
N ILE A 5 -53.49 -14.86 -7.31
CA ILE A 5 -52.58 -14.31 -6.31
C ILE A 5 -51.28 -15.11 -6.28
N GLU A 6 -51.35 -16.43 -6.37
CA GLU A 6 -50.17 -17.31 -6.44
C GLU A 6 -49.32 -17.06 -7.69
N VAL A 7 -49.95 -16.89 -8.85
CA VAL A 7 -49.28 -16.57 -10.11
C VAL A 7 -48.56 -15.20 -10.03
N VAL A 8 -49.23 -14.19 -9.48
CA VAL A 8 -48.64 -12.85 -9.31
C VAL A 8 -47.49 -12.90 -8.32
N ALA A 9 -47.62 -13.61 -7.20
CA ALA A 9 -46.52 -13.75 -6.23
C ALA A 9 -45.29 -14.43 -6.83
N ASN A 10 -45.49 -15.53 -7.56
CA ASN A 10 -44.39 -16.24 -8.22
C ASN A 10 -43.72 -15.39 -9.30
N LEU A 11 -44.49 -14.65 -10.10
CA LEU A 11 -43.92 -13.71 -11.08
C LEU A 11 -43.10 -12.61 -10.43
N THR A 12 -43.53 -12.07 -9.31
CA THR A 12 -42.80 -11.04 -8.56
C THR A 12 -41.48 -11.58 -8.02
N VAL A 13 -41.47 -12.80 -7.48
CA VAL A 13 -40.22 -13.45 -6.99
C VAL A 13 -39.23 -13.69 -8.12
N VAL A 14 -39.70 -14.20 -9.26
CA VAL A 14 -38.83 -14.41 -10.43
C VAL A 14 -38.25 -13.09 -10.94
N LEU A 15 -39.07 -12.05 -11.02
CA LEU A 15 -38.64 -10.73 -11.46
C LEU A 15 -37.58 -10.13 -10.51
N LEU A 16 -37.81 -10.26 -9.21
CA LEU A 16 -36.84 -9.83 -8.19
C LEU A 16 -35.51 -10.60 -8.30
N ALA A 17 -35.58 -11.92 -8.49
CA ALA A 17 -34.40 -12.73 -8.66
C ALA A 17 -33.60 -12.35 -9.92
N LEU A 18 -34.30 -12.02 -11.04
CA LEU A 18 -33.65 -11.54 -12.25
C LEU A 18 -33.00 -10.17 -12.08
N VAL A 19 -33.65 -9.25 -11.35
CA VAL A 19 -33.07 -7.94 -11.05
C VAL A 19 -31.84 -8.07 -10.16
N VAL A 20 -31.92 -8.81 -9.07
CA VAL A 20 -30.78 -9.06 -8.18
C VAL A 20 -29.64 -9.80 -8.92
N GLY A 21 -30.00 -10.81 -9.71
CA GLY A 21 -29.05 -11.53 -10.54
C GLY A 21 -28.34 -10.62 -11.56
N SER A 22 -29.08 -9.73 -12.21
CA SER A 22 -28.50 -8.77 -13.17
C SER A 22 -27.57 -7.75 -12.52
N ILE A 23 -27.88 -7.29 -11.31
CA ILE A 23 -27.00 -6.41 -10.52
C ILE A 23 -25.70 -7.16 -10.16
N PHE A 24 -25.83 -8.40 -9.71
CA PHE A 24 -24.67 -9.23 -9.34
C PHE A 24 -23.77 -9.57 -10.54
N VAL A 25 -24.37 -9.87 -11.70
CA VAL A 25 -23.65 -10.12 -12.95
C VAL A 25 -22.98 -8.85 -13.44
N LYS A 26 -23.68 -7.70 -13.38
CA LYS A 26 -23.12 -6.40 -13.75
C LYS A 26 -21.91 -6.04 -12.89
N ASP A 27 -22.02 -6.23 -11.57
CA ASP A 27 -20.90 -5.96 -10.65
C ASP A 27 -19.72 -6.93 -10.87
N ARG A 28 -20.02 -8.18 -11.21
CA ARG A 28 -18.97 -9.20 -11.39
C ARG A 28 -18.27 -9.13 -12.74
N PHE A 29 -19.00 -8.78 -13.83
CA PHE A 29 -18.50 -8.85 -15.19
C PHE A 29 -18.27 -7.49 -15.84
N PHE A 30 -19.01 -6.45 -15.43
CA PHE A 30 -18.95 -5.12 -16.04
C PHE A 30 -18.31 -4.04 -15.15
N ASN A 31 -18.02 -4.34 -13.88
CA ASN A 31 -17.01 -3.59 -13.17
C ASN A 31 -15.66 -4.26 -13.46
N PRO A 32 -14.88 -3.81 -14.45
CA PRO A 32 -13.47 -4.10 -14.43
C PRO A 32 -13.02 -3.52 -13.10
N ARG A 33 -12.72 -4.37 -12.11
CA ARG A 33 -11.85 -3.94 -11.02
C ARG A 33 -10.72 -3.29 -11.79
N LEU A 34 -10.60 -1.97 -11.66
CA LEU A 34 -9.44 -1.26 -12.15
C LEU A 34 -8.27 -2.15 -11.74
N GLN A 35 -7.67 -2.84 -12.71
CA GLN A 35 -6.44 -3.55 -12.45
C GLN A 35 -5.45 -2.43 -12.22
N VAL A 36 -5.44 -1.93 -10.98
CA VAL A 36 -4.35 -1.12 -10.51
C VAL A 36 -3.16 -2.01 -10.75
N ASN A 37 -2.36 -1.64 -11.74
CA ASN A 37 -1.11 -2.33 -12.02
C ASN A 37 -0.28 -2.16 -10.75
N GLU A 38 -0.43 -3.15 -9.85
CA GLU A 38 0.16 -3.11 -8.53
C GLU A 38 1.67 -3.00 -8.69
N VAL A 39 2.24 -2.06 -7.97
CA VAL A 39 3.67 -1.77 -8.02
C VAL A 39 4.49 -3.04 -7.81
N LYS A 40 5.50 -3.24 -8.66
CA LYS A 40 6.39 -4.41 -8.63
C LYS A 40 7.84 -3.98 -8.64
N ALA A 41 8.71 -4.86 -8.18
CA ALA A 41 10.15 -4.68 -8.35
C ALA A 41 10.50 -4.50 -9.84
N GLY A 42 11.31 -3.49 -10.14
CA GLY A 42 11.64 -3.04 -11.49
C GLY A 42 10.75 -1.91 -12.04
N ASP A 43 9.62 -1.60 -11.40
CA ASP A 43 8.81 -0.45 -11.78
C ASP A 43 9.56 0.85 -11.46
N ARG A 44 9.39 1.85 -12.32
CA ARG A 44 9.90 3.19 -12.07
C ARG A 44 8.78 4.08 -11.56
N LEU A 45 9.00 4.67 -10.39
CA LEU A 45 8.07 5.64 -9.83
C LEU A 45 8.22 7.00 -10.52
N ALA A 46 7.12 7.71 -10.64
CA ALA A 46 7.14 9.09 -11.09
C ALA A 46 7.90 9.97 -10.10
N HIS A 47 8.26 11.17 -10.54
CA HIS A 47 8.78 12.19 -9.64
C HIS A 47 7.73 12.50 -8.57
N LEU A 48 8.16 12.53 -7.31
CA LEU A 48 7.35 12.97 -6.20
C LEU A 48 7.81 14.36 -5.76
N ASP A 49 6.90 15.32 -5.73
CA ASP A 49 7.20 16.66 -5.30
C ASP A 49 7.79 16.65 -3.88
N GLY A 50 8.93 17.31 -3.74
CA GLY A 50 9.65 17.35 -2.46
C GLY A 50 10.51 16.13 -2.16
N LEU A 51 10.67 15.16 -3.06
CA LEU A 51 11.56 14.02 -2.91
C LEU A 51 12.56 13.95 -4.07
N ASP A 52 13.83 14.07 -3.73
CA ASP A 52 14.94 13.80 -4.65
C ASP A 52 15.43 12.36 -4.45
N TRP A 53 15.21 11.52 -5.46
CA TRP A 53 15.67 10.13 -5.47
C TRP A 53 17.19 10.03 -5.36
N GLY A 54 17.91 10.99 -5.97
CA GLY A 54 19.37 11.00 -5.99
C GLY A 54 20.03 11.34 -4.65
N ALA A 55 19.28 11.89 -3.69
CA ALA A 55 19.80 12.31 -2.39
C ALA A 55 20.31 11.14 -1.51
N HIS A 56 19.80 9.93 -1.74
CA HIS A 56 20.14 8.74 -0.98
C HIS A 56 20.30 7.53 -1.90
N ASP A 57 21.15 6.59 -1.55
CA ASP A 57 21.33 5.36 -2.32
C ASP A 57 20.04 4.55 -2.41
N ARG A 58 19.25 4.60 -1.34
CA ARG A 58 17.92 3.95 -1.24
C ARG A 58 16.98 4.81 -0.41
N THR A 59 15.70 4.67 -0.71
CA THR A 59 14.61 5.28 0.08
C THR A 59 13.58 4.22 0.38
N LEU A 60 13.25 4.02 1.65
CA LEU A 60 12.08 3.24 2.06
C LEU A 60 10.90 4.19 2.23
N ILE A 61 9.88 3.98 1.44
CA ILE A 61 8.64 4.75 1.47
C ILE A 61 7.59 3.95 2.25
N LEU A 62 7.02 4.54 3.28
CA LEU A 62 5.85 4.05 3.99
C LEU A 62 4.63 4.75 3.42
N VAL A 63 3.80 4.05 2.67
CA VAL A 63 2.53 4.56 2.14
C VAL A 63 1.45 4.35 3.19
N LEU A 64 1.03 5.42 3.82
CA LEU A 64 0.09 5.43 4.94
C LEU A 64 -1.14 6.28 4.62
N ARG A 65 -2.20 6.15 5.42
CA ARG A 65 -3.43 6.95 5.31
C ARG A 65 -4.02 7.22 6.70
N LYS A 66 -4.66 8.37 6.90
CA LYS A 66 -5.44 8.65 8.10
C LYS A 66 -6.62 7.68 8.23
N GLY A 67 -6.86 7.17 9.46
CA GLY A 67 -7.94 6.23 9.74
C GLY A 67 -7.76 4.83 9.14
N CYS A 68 -6.52 4.47 8.79
CA CYS A 68 -6.19 3.14 8.29
C CYS A 68 -5.86 2.21 9.46
N HIS A 69 -6.78 1.33 9.82
CA HIS A 69 -6.63 0.37 10.92
C HIS A 69 -5.36 -0.49 10.77
N PHE A 70 -5.11 -1.04 9.60
CA PHE A 70 -3.91 -1.85 9.34
C PHE A 70 -2.60 -1.04 9.42
N CYS A 71 -2.66 0.28 9.17
CA CYS A 71 -1.52 1.15 9.39
C CYS A 71 -1.24 1.31 10.89
N GLU A 72 -2.30 1.43 11.71
CA GLU A 72 -2.21 1.51 13.17
C GLU A 72 -1.66 0.21 13.77
N ASP A 73 -2.11 -0.95 13.30
CA ASP A 73 -1.59 -2.27 13.71
C ASP A 73 -0.09 -2.43 13.42
N SER A 74 0.42 -1.73 12.40
CA SER A 74 1.82 -1.80 11.98
C SER A 74 2.74 -0.79 12.69
N VAL A 75 2.20 0.11 13.52
CA VAL A 75 2.97 1.17 14.22
C VAL A 75 4.14 0.62 15.03
N PRO A 76 4.00 -0.47 15.82
CA PRO A 76 5.13 -1.01 16.58
C PRO A 76 6.32 -1.41 15.69
N PHE A 77 6.05 -1.90 14.49
CA PHE A 77 7.09 -2.20 13.51
C PHE A 77 7.75 -0.92 12.98
N TYR A 78 6.97 0.10 12.63
CA TYR A 78 7.52 1.36 12.12
C TYR A 78 8.38 2.08 13.14
N GLN A 79 7.99 2.05 14.42
CA GLN A 79 8.80 2.62 15.50
C GLN A 79 10.15 1.91 15.63
N ARG A 80 10.17 0.56 15.57
CA ARG A 80 11.43 -0.20 15.56
C ARG A 80 12.29 0.14 14.35
N LEU A 81 11.69 0.26 13.17
CA LEU A 81 12.37 0.60 11.93
C LEU A 81 13.05 1.98 12.01
N VAL A 82 12.33 2.98 12.54
CA VAL A 82 12.87 4.34 12.76
C VAL A 82 14.02 4.32 13.76
N ALA A 83 13.88 3.61 14.88
CA ALA A 83 14.93 3.48 15.89
C ALA A 83 16.21 2.85 15.32
N THR A 84 16.08 1.72 14.62
CA THR A 84 17.22 1.03 14.00
C THR A 84 17.93 1.91 12.96
N GLN A 85 17.19 2.67 12.16
CA GLN A 85 17.79 3.56 11.18
C GLN A 85 18.70 4.62 11.83
N ARG A 86 18.32 5.11 13.01
CA ARG A 86 19.10 6.11 13.76
C ARG A 86 20.37 5.53 14.36
N GLU A 87 20.29 4.32 14.89
CA GLU A 87 21.41 3.66 15.58
C GLU A 87 22.47 3.16 14.59
N ASP A 88 22.05 2.56 13.51
CA ASP A 88 22.98 1.89 12.56
C ASP A 88 23.56 2.82 11.51
N GLY A 89 23.18 4.11 11.47
CA GLY A 89 23.61 5.06 10.44
C GLY A 89 23.28 4.55 9.03
N SER A 90 22.10 3.93 8.88
CA SER A 90 21.63 3.38 7.61
C SER A 90 21.71 4.39 6.48
N THR A 91 22.17 3.96 5.31
CA THR A 91 22.23 4.80 4.10
C THR A 91 20.89 4.98 3.41
N ALA A 92 19.86 4.25 3.85
CA ALA A 92 18.52 4.37 3.32
C ALA A 92 17.74 5.50 4.00
N ALA A 93 17.15 6.41 3.24
CA ALA A 93 16.18 7.36 3.76
C ALA A 93 14.87 6.65 4.12
N LEU A 94 14.20 7.15 5.16
CA LEU A 94 12.87 6.68 5.57
C LEU A 94 11.88 7.83 5.46
N ILE A 95 10.82 7.66 4.67
CA ILE A 95 9.84 8.70 4.37
C ILE A 95 8.44 8.11 4.42
N ALA A 96 7.50 8.79 5.08
CA ALA A 96 6.10 8.45 5.01
C ALA A 96 5.41 9.29 3.94
N VAL A 97 4.59 8.69 3.09
CA VAL A 97 3.77 9.39 2.10
C VAL A 97 2.29 9.18 2.40
N PHE A 98 1.49 10.22 2.21
CA PHE A 98 0.07 10.25 2.51
C PHE A 98 -0.72 10.79 1.32
N PRO A 99 -1.85 10.17 0.95
CA PRO A 99 -2.81 10.78 0.03
C PRO A 99 -3.59 11.93 0.70
N ASP A 100 -3.54 11.98 2.02
CA ASP A 100 -4.25 12.94 2.87
C ASP A 100 -3.59 14.33 2.85
N SER A 101 -4.28 15.30 3.44
CA SER A 101 -3.76 16.67 3.62
C SER A 101 -2.56 16.72 4.56
N GLU A 102 -1.83 17.83 4.52
CA GLU A 102 -0.66 18.04 5.37
C GLU A 102 -0.99 17.96 6.86
N ASP A 103 -2.11 18.54 7.28
CA ASP A 103 -2.54 18.50 8.69
C ASP A 103 -2.89 17.07 9.13
N ALA A 104 -3.56 16.30 8.27
CA ALA A 104 -3.88 14.91 8.54
C ALA A 104 -2.62 14.04 8.62
N ALA A 105 -1.66 14.22 7.71
CA ALA A 105 -0.38 13.51 7.74
C ALA A 105 0.42 13.84 9.02
N LYS A 106 0.51 15.11 9.40
CA LYS A 106 1.18 15.54 10.64
C LYS A 106 0.52 14.97 11.90
N GLU A 107 -0.82 14.93 11.92
CA GLU A 107 -1.58 14.34 13.02
C GLU A 107 -1.26 12.86 13.19
N VAL A 108 -1.27 12.07 12.09
CA VAL A 108 -0.95 10.64 12.10
C VAL A 108 0.48 10.41 12.58
N ILE A 109 1.46 11.10 12.02
CA ILE A 109 2.87 10.97 12.41
C ILE A 109 3.06 11.27 13.90
N ARG A 110 2.44 12.35 14.40
CA ARG A 110 2.54 12.74 15.80
C ARG A 110 1.85 11.75 16.74
N SER A 111 0.62 11.33 16.40
CA SER A 111 -0.16 10.40 17.25
C SER A 111 0.49 9.02 17.34
N GLN A 112 1.21 8.61 16.29
CA GLN A 112 1.90 7.32 16.24
C GLN A 112 3.35 7.39 16.77
N GLY A 113 3.83 8.57 17.18
CA GLY A 113 5.19 8.76 17.68
C GLY A 113 6.27 8.42 16.65
N LEU A 114 5.99 8.66 15.37
CA LEU A 114 6.93 8.42 14.29
C LEU A 114 7.73 9.68 14.00
N GLU A 115 9.06 9.61 14.18
CA GLU A 115 9.95 10.74 13.91
C GLU A 115 10.57 10.60 12.50
N ILE A 116 9.71 10.66 11.48
CA ILE A 116 10.09 10.57 10.06
C ILE A 116 9.47 11.72 9.27
N ARG A 117 10.07 12.02 8.14
CA ARG A 117 9.53 13.03 7.22
C ARG A 117 8.23 12.51 6.60
N ALA A 118 7.20 13.35 6.56
CA ALA A 118 5.94 13.08 5.87
C ALA A 118 5.83 13.91 4.60
N LEU A 119 5.35 13.28 3.52
CA LEU A 119 4.97 13.92 2.26
C LEU A 119 3.47 13.75 2.06
N PRO A 120 2.67 14.82 2.24
CA PRO A 120 1.22 14.79 2.03
C PRO A 120 0.84 14.95 0.56
N GLY A 121 -0.41 14.66 0.23
CA GLY A 121 -1.00 14.89 -1.10
C GLY A 121 -0.47 13.98 -2.20
N VAL A 122 0.18 12.86 -1.85
CA VAL A 122 0.75 11.92 -2.82
C VAL A 122 -0.33 10.96 -3.32
N SER A 123 -0.55 10.93 -4.64
CA SER A 123 -1.52 10.01 -5.24
C SER A 123 -1.08 8.55 -5.11
N LEU A 124 -1.94 7.71 -4.52
CA LEU A 124 -1.70 6.25 -4.47
C LEU A 124 -1.65 5.63 -5.87
N GLU A 125 -2.46 6.15 -6.79
CA GLU A 125 -2.47 5.72 -8.19
C GLU A 125 -1.15 6.04 -8.89
N GLY A 126 -0.59 7.24 -8.63
CA GLY A 126 0.73 7.65 -9.14
C GLY A 126 1.86 6.75 -8.63
N LEU A 127 1.71 6.18 -7.44
CA LEU A 127 2.62 5.17 -6.88
C LEU A 127 2.29 3.74 -7.33
N LYS A 128 1.21 3.52 -8.08
CA LYS A 128 0.66 2.21 -8.43
C LYS A 128 0.37 1.34 -7.20
N VAL A 129 -0.12 1.95 -6.12
CA VAL A 129 -0.42 1.30 -4.84
C VAL A 129 -1.92 1.17 -4.69
N SER A 130 -2.40 -0.06 -4.49
CA SER A 130 -3.83 -0.37 -4.37
C SER A 130 -4.39 -0.18 -2.96
N GLY A 131 -3.53 -0.10 -1.94
CA GLY A 131 -3.96 -0.01 -0.54
C GLY A 131 -2.87 0.42 0.42
N THR A 132 -3.27 0.68 1.66
CA THR A 132 -2.39 1.03 2.77
C THR A 132 -2.57 0.03 3.92
N PRO A 133 -1.49 -0.28 4.66
CA PRO A 133 -0.13 0.18 4.45
C PRO A 133 0.56 -0.52 3.27
N THR A 134 1.49 0.16 2.62
CA THR A 134 2.40 -0.43 1.64
C THR A 134 3.81 0.14 1.86
N LEU A 135 4.82 -0.71 1.82
CA LEU A 135 6.21 -0.31 1.91
C LEU A 135 6.89 -0.50 0.56
N LEU A 136 7.60 0.52 0.09
CA LEU A 136 8.34 0.49 -1.17
C LEU A 136 9.80 0.80 -0.90
N LEU A 137 10.70 -0.10 -1.23
CA LEU A 137 12.13 0.18 -1.26
C LEU A 137 12.52 0.62 -2.67
N VAL A 138 13.07 1.80 -2.79
CA VAL A 138 13.36 2.47 -4.06
C VAL A 138 14.83 2.85 -4.10
N ASP A 139 15.47 2.70 -5.26
CA ASP A 139 16.86 3.13 -5.48
C ASP A 139 16.94 4.62 -5.87
N LYS A 140 18.18 5.12 -5.99
CA LYS A 140 18.48 6.50 -6.39
C LYS A 140 17.99 6.91 -7.78
N SER A 141 17.50 5.97 -8.59
CA SER A 141 16.93 6.26 -9.91
C SER A 141 15.40 6.33 -9.90
N GLY A 142 14.78 6.10 -8.74
CA GLY A 142 13.33 5.98 -8.61
C GLY A 142 12.79 4.59 -8.99
N THR A 143 13.67 3.58 -9.10
CA THR A 143 13.27 2.21 -9.43
C THR A 143 12.94 1.43 -8.16
N VAL A 144 11.78 0.79 -8.12
CA VAL A 144 11.33 -0.05 -7.01
C VAL A 144 12.19 -1.31 -6.94
N LEU A 145 12.91 -1.49 -5.85
CA LEU A 145 13.71 -2.69 -5.57
C LEU A 145 12.86 -3.78 -4.95
N ASN A 146 11.92 -3.41 -4.07
CA ASN A 146 10.97 -4.33 -3.45
C ASN A 146 9.71 -3.59 -2.98
N ALA A 147 8.60 -4.34 -2.87
CA ALA A 147 7.32 -3.84 -2.38
C ALA A 147 6.70 -4.86 -1.41
N TRP A 148 6.15 -4.37 -0.30
CA TRP A 148 5.42 -5.17 0.69
C TRP A 148 4.07 -4.50 0.96
N ILE A 149 3.00 -5.26 0.86
CA ILE A 149 1.62 -4.75 0.91
C ILE A 149 0.92 -5.31 2.13
N GLY A 150 0.20 -4.45 2.86
CA GLY A 150 -0.57 -4.81 4.04
C GLY A 150 0.27 -4.94 5.30
N VAL A 151 -0.32 -5.52 6.34
CA VAL A 151 0.36 -5.83 7.62
C VAL A 151 1.39 -6.92 7.38
N LEU A 152 2.62 -6.67 7.79
CA LEU A 152 3.73 -7.59 7.56
C LEU A 152 3.75 -8.70 8.60
N SER A 153 4.07 -9.91 8.15
CA SER A 153 4.45 -10.99 9.04
C SER A 153 5.84 -10.74 9.66
N PRO A 154 6.18 -11.36 10.79
CA PRO A 154 7.50 -11.19 11.42
C PRO A 154 8.68 -11.49 10.49
N ARG A 155 8.49 -12.42 9.55
CA ARG A 155 9.50 -12.75 8.53
C ARG A 155 9.69 -11.59 7.56
N GLN A 156 8.59 -10.98 7.09
CA GLN A 156 8.64 -9.84 6.18
C GLN A 156 9.21 -8.59 6.86
N GLU A 157 8.87 -8.35 8.13
CA GLU A 157 9.48 -7.27 8.92
C GLU A 157 11.01 -7.42 8.96
N LEU A 158 11.51 -8.63 9.22
CA LEU A 158 12.94 -8.92 9.20
C LEU A 158 13.56 -8.70 7.80
N GLU A 159 12.84 -9.04 6.74
CA GLU A 159 13.27 -8.79 5.36
C GLU A 159 13.41 -7.28 5.08
N VAL A 160 12.44 -6.47 5.51
CA VAL A 160 12.50 -5.00 5.40
C VAL A 160 13.69 -4.45 6.18
N MET A 161 13.87 -4.86 7.45
CA MET A 161 14.99 -4.41 8.28
C MET A 161 16.33 -4.70 7.63
N LYS A 162 16.52 -5.92 7.13
CA LYS A 162 17.75 -6.30 6.38
C LYS A 162 17.92 -5.47 5.11
N ALA A 163 16.84 -5.25 4.35
CA ALA A 163 16.89 -4.49 3.10
C ALA A 163 17.27 -3.02 3.32
N VAL A 164 16.88 -2.43 4.45
CA VAL A 164 17.23 -1.06 4.84
C VAL A 164 18.67 -0.99 5.38
N ALA A 165 19.11 -1.96 6.16
CA ALA A 165 20.46 -2.01 6.74
C ALA A 165 21.55 -2.31 5.69
N CYS A 166 21.22 -2.88 4.54
CA CYS A 166 22.20 -3.22 3.51
C CYS A 166 22.80 -1.97 2.88
N ARG A 167 24.13 -1.87 2.89
CA ARG A 167 24.87 -0.89 2.11
C ARG A 167 24.91 -1.30 0.64
N SER A 168 24.83 -0.32 -0.26
CA SER A 168 24.98 -0.53 -1.70
C SER A 168 26.31 -1.24 -2.00
N GLY A 169 26.24 -2.51 -2.39
CA GLY A 169 27.40 -3.31 -2.79
C GLY A 169 27.47 -4.74 -2.24
N GLY A 170 26.61 -5.15 -1.31
CA GLY A 170 26.79 -6.42 -0.62
C GLY A 170 25.58 -7.33 -0.37
N CYS A 171 24.37 -6.91 -0.70
CA CYS A 171 23.19 -7.71 -0.43
C CYS A 171 22.44 -8.04 -1.72
N GLY A 172 22.86 -9.09 -2.40
CA GLY A 172 22.05 -9.75 -3.41
C GLY A 172 20.78 -10.31 -2.74
N GLY A 173 19.69 -9.55 -2.78
CA GLY A 173 18.38 -10.05 -2.34
C GLY A 173 17.94 -11.20 -3.24
N PRO A 174 17.29 -12.24 -2.68
CA PRO A 174 16.72 -13.29 -3.52
C PRO A 174 15.63 -12.68 -4.40
N ALA A 175 15.82 -12.81 -5.71
CA ALA A 175 14.77 -12.52 -6.68
C ALA A 175 13.47 -13.19 -6.22
N LEU A 176 12.38 -12.41 -6.21
CA LEU A 176 11.04 -12.86 -5.88
C LEU A 176 10.72 -14.13 -6.68
N ARG A 177 10.69 -15.29 -6.02
CA ARG A 177 10.03 -16.46 -6.57
C ARG A 177 8.54 -16.18 -6.51
N ASN A 178 7.94 -16.13 -7.70
CA ASN A 178 6.51 -16.09 -7.92
C ASN A 178 5.81 -17.09 -7.00
N PHE A 179 5.01 -16.60 -6.04
CA PHE A 179 3.97 -17.42 -5.44
C PHE A 179 2.74 -17.35 -6.35
N ARG A 180 2.45 -18.50 -6.99
CA ARG A 180 1.14 -18.78 -7.58
C ARG A 180 0.14 -19.09 -6.47
#